data_ff49f9517747f8e362dd9af875264ff3
#
_entry.id   ff49f9517747f8e362dd9af875264ff3
#
_cell.length_a   1.000
_cell.length_b   1.000
_cell.length_c   1.000
_cell.angle_alpha   90.00
_cell.angle_beta   90.00
_cell.angle_gamma   90.00
#
_symmetry.space_group_name_H-M   'P 1'
#
loop_
_entity.id
_entity.type
_entity.pdbx_description
1 polymer ?
#
loop_
_entity_poly.entity_id
_entity_poly.type
_entity_poly.pdbx_seq_one_letter_code
_entity_poly.pdbx_strand_id
1 'polypeptide(L)'
;MIRGNLHLLNGMEDKPQEEKQMAVVSMKQLLEAGVHFGHQTRRWNPKMAPYIFTERNGIYIIDLQKTVKKLNEAYTFARDIVANGGDILFVGTKKQAQDSVKEEAIRCEMPYVNARWLGGMLTNFTTIRGRIRRLKQLREMEENGTFDLLPKKEVVQLKLEIEKLEKFLGGIENMNKIPGAMFIVDPRKERIAVAEAKKLGIPIIAICDTNCDPDEVDAVIPGNDDAIRAVKLIAETIASAVIEAKQGEQGVNSEVAAEETEEVVAEETAE
;
A
#
# COMPACT_ATOMS: atom_id res chain seq x y z
N MET A 1 66.06 -36.00 18.25
CA MET A 1 66.13 -35.03 17.14
C MET A 1 64.99 -35.29 16.28
N ILE A 2 64.10 -34.35 16.11
CA ILE A 2 63.49 -33.77 14.91
C ILE A 2 62.30 -32.90 15.34
N ARG A 3 62.42 -31.64 15.04
CA ARG A 3 61.44 -30.60 15.28
C ARG A 3 60.31 -30.73 14.24
N GLY A 4 59.07 -30.67 14.66
CA GLY A 4 57.89 -30.55 13.79
C GLY A 4 57.10 -29.29 14.14
N ASN A 5 57.03 -28.37 13.19
CA ASN A 5 56.39 -27.06 13.28
C ASN A 5 54.89 -27.18 13.44
N LEU A 6 54.37 -26.49 14.42
CA LEU A 6 52.95 -26.24 14.62
C LEU A 6 52.54 -25.03 13.75
N HIS A 7 51.84 -25.24 12.66
CA HIS A 7 51.17 -24.18 11.90
C HIS A 7 49.82 -23.89 12.54
N LEU A 8 49.75 -22.76 13.18
CA LEU A 8 48.49 -22.12 13.61
C LEU A 8 47.75 -21.62 12.38
N LEU A 9 46.69 -22.30 12.00
CA LEU A 9 45.68 -21.78 11.05
C LEU A 9 44.71 -20.89 11.80
N ASN A 10 44.92 -19.58 11.70
CA ASN A 10 43.92 -18.58 12.03
C ASN A 10 42.73 -18.73 11.08
N GLY A 11 41.66 -19.32 11.58
CA GLY A 11 40.36 -19.20 10.97
C GLY A 11 39.84 -17.79 11.19
N MET A 12 40.00 -16.90 10.24
CA MET A 12 39.20 -15.70 10.13
C MET A 12 37.77 -16.14 9.73
N GLU A 13 36.88 -16.16 10.68
CA GLU A 13 35.44 -16.19 10.40
C GLU A 13 35.08 -14.86 9.73
N ASP A 14 34.92 -14.89 8.42
CA ASP A 14 34.25 -13.82 7.69
C ASP A 14 32.82 -13.72 8.20
N LYS A 15 32.58 -12.74 9.07
CA LYS A 15 31.20 -12.28 9.36
C LYS A 15 30.62 -11.77 8.05
N PRO A 16 29.43 -12.23 7.64
CA PRO A 16 28.77 -11.66 6.49
C PRO A 16 28.61 -10.15 6.73
N GLN A 17 29.16 -9.36 5.85
CA GLN A 17 28.92 -7.92 5.80
C GLN A 17 27.41 -7.76 5.59
N GLU A 18 26.69 -7.33 6.62
CA GLU A 18 25.34 -6.80 6.46
C GLU A 18 25.48 -5.63 5.48
N GLU A 19 25.06 -5.84 4.24
CA GLU A 19 24.85 -4.77 3.28
C GLU A 19 23.97 -3.73 3.99
N LYS A 20 24.52 -2.55 4.23
CA LYS A 20 23.79 -1.39 4.72
C LYS A 20 22.78 -1.01 3.63
N GLN A 21 21.63 -1.70 3.56
CA GLN A 21 20.50 -1.22 2.82
C GLN A 21 20.21 0.20 3.35
N MET A 22 20.38 1.20 2.49
CA MET A 22 20.01 2.57 2.83
C MET A 22 18.53 2.56 3.20
N ALA A 23 18.22 2.90 4.45
CA ALA A 23 16.85 2.96 4.92
C ALA A 23 16.09 3.99 4.07
N VAL A 24 14.98 3.56 3.48
CA VAL A 24 14.11 4.39 2.62
C VAL A 24 13.60 5.63 3.38
N VAL A 25 13.43 5.49 4.72
CA VAL A 25 13.03 6.59 5.63
C VAL A 25 13.96 6.62 6.83
N SER A 26 14.44 7.81 7.19
CA SER A 26 15.29 7.97 8.36
C SER A 26 14.49 7.91 9.67
N MET A 27 15.12 7.43 10.74
CA MET A 27 14.53 7.41 12.09
C MET A 27 14.10 8.81 12.55
N LYS A 28 14.82 9.86 12.12
CA LYS A 28 14.50 11.25 12.46
C LYS A 28 13.17 11.68 11.84
N GLN A 29 12.92 11.35 10.58
CA GLN A 29 11.65 11.64 9.91
C GLN A 29 10.47 10.93 10.59
N LEU A 30 10.65 9.65 10.97
CA LEU A 30 9.62 8.90 11.71
C LEU A 30 9.31 9.53 13.08
N LEU A 31 10.34 10.02 13.78
CA LEU A 31 10.19 10.69 15.07
C LEU A 31 9.43 12.02 14.92
N GLU A 32 9.81 12.85 13.95
CA GLU A 32 9.18 14.14 13.65
C GLU A 32 7.74 14.01 13.18
N ALA A 33 7.43 12.94 12.44
CA ALA A 33 6.07 12.60 12.02
C ALA A 33 5.20 12.05 13.16
N GLY A 34 5.80 11.68 14.31
CA GLY A 34 5.09 11.13 15.47
C GLY A 34 4.65 9.68 15.31
N VAL A 35 5.35 8.88 14.49
CA VAL A 35 5.07 7.45 14.24
C VAL A 35 5.21 6.61 15.51
N HIS A 36 6.05 7.04 16.46
CA HIS A 36 6.37 6.32 17.71
C HIS A 36 5.25 6.34 18.75
N PHE A 37 4.25 7.20 18.63
CA PHE A 37 3.14 7.22 19.57
C PHE A 37 2.14 6.10 19.26
N GLY A 38 1.86 5.28 20.27
CA GLY A 38 0.81 4.28 20.19
C GLY A 38 -0.44 4.71 20.95
N HIS A 39 -1.34 3.77 21.16
CA HIS A 39 -2.58 3.95 21.92
C HIS A 39 -2.37 3.86 23.44
N GLN A 40 -3.41 4.22 24.19
CA GLN A 40 -3.46 4.06 25.65
C GLN A 40 -3.26 2.59 26.05
N THR A 41 -2.53 2.35 27.14
CA THR A 41 -2.16 1.01 27.62
C THR A 41 -3.35 0.06 27.78
N ARG A 42 -4.51 0.55 28.21
CA ARG A 42 -5.73 -0.26 28.37
C ARG A 42 -6.33 -0.79 27.06
N ARG A 43 -5.91 -0.29 25.91
CA ARG A 43 -6.45 -0.66 24.57
C ARG A 43 -5.52 -1.53 23.76
N TRP A 44 -4.37 -1.87 24.29
CA TRP A 44 -3.35 -2.58 23.54
C TRP A 44 -3.69 -4.04 23.23
N ASN A 45 -3.01 -4.59 22.24
CA ASN A 45 -3.05 -6.02 21.95
C ASN A 45 -1.73 -6.65 22.44
N PRO A 46 -1.76 -7.72 23.26
CA PRO A 46 -0.57 -8.39 23.74
C PRO A 46 0.38 -8.87 22.63
N LYS A 47 -0.14 -9.22 21.45
CA LYS A 47 0.67 -9.63 20.30
C LYS A 47 1.56 -8.51 19.74
N MET A 48 1.23 -7.24 20.05
CA MET A 48 2.07 -6.10 19.70
C MET A 48 3.24 -5.87 20.66
N ALA A 49 3.35 -6.64 21.74
CA ALA A 49 4.45 -6.54 22.71
C ALA A 49 5.87 -6.50 22.07
N PRO A 50 6.17 -7.31 21.03
CA PRO A 50 7.48 -7.27 20.37
C PRO A 50 7.83 -5.92 19.73
N TYR A 51 6.83 -5.08 19.38
CA TYR A 51 7.00 -3.80 18.70
C TYR A 51 6.97 -2.60 19.65
N ILE A 52 6.68 -2.82 20.92
CA ILE A 52 6.62 -1.79 21.96
C ILE A 52 7.99 -1.59 22.58
N PHE A 53 8.44 -0.34 22.67
CA PHE A 53 9.70 0.03 23.31
C PHE A 53 9.51 0.25 24.82
N THR A 54 8.53 1.08 25.21
CA THR A 54 8.25 1.44 26.60
C THR A 54 6.84 1.99 26.77
N GLU A 55 6.46 2.25 28.01
CA GLU A 55 5.25 3.01 28.36
C GLU A 55 5.64 4.36 28.93
N ARG A 56 4.92 5.42 28.55
CA ARG A 56 5.07 6.76 29.10
C ARG A 56 3.71 7.44 29.22
N ASN A 57 3.39 7.92 30.41
CA ASN A 57 2.13 8.61 30.71
C ASN A 57 0.86 7.83 30.30
N GLY A 58 0.85 6.52 30.46
CA GLY A 58 -0.29 5.67 30.10
C GLY A 58 -0.47 5.45 28.58
N ILE A 59 0.56 5.75 27.78
CA ILE A 59 0.60 5.55 26.33
C ILE A 59 1.82 4.68 26.01
N TYR A 60 1.63 3.69 25.14
CA TYR A 60 2.75 2.90 24.63
C TYR A 60 3.56 3.67 23.58
N ILE A 61 4.85 3.50 23.62
CA ILE A 61 5.81 4.04 22.64
C ILE A 61 6.28 2.88 21.77
N ILE A 62 6.13 3.03 20.46
CA ILE A 62 6.55 2.03 19.47
C ILE A 62 8.04 2.14 19.21
N ASP A 63 8.70 1.00 19.03
CA ASP A 63 10.13 0.90 18.73
C ASP A 63 10.39 1.28 17.27
N LEU A 64 10.92 2.49 17.05
CA LEU A 64 11.21 3.01 15.71
C LEU A 64 12.30 2.22 14.97
N GLN A 65 13.21 1.54 15.66
CA GLN A 65 14.20 0.69 14.98
C GLN A 65 13.51 -0.47 14.27
N LYS A 66 12.53 -1.08 14.93
CA LYS A 66 11.70 -2.13 14.33
C LYS A 66 10.79 -1.58 13.25
N THR A 67 10.27 -0.36 13.43
CA THR A 67 9.46 0.30 12.39
C THR A 67 10.27 0.51 11.11
N VAL A 68 11.49 1.04 11.19
CA VAL A 68 12.37 1.22 10.01
C VAL A 68 12.61 -0.11 9.29
N LYS A 69 12.96 -1.17 10.05
CA LYS A 69 13.20 -2.49 9.46
C LYS A 69 11.95 -3.02 8.75
N LYS A 70 10.81 -2.99 9.44
CA LYS A 70 9.54 -3.48 8.89
C LYS A 70 9.01 -2.64 7.73
N LEU A 71 9.27 -1.34 7.74
CA LEU A 71 8.91 -0.46 6.63
C LEU A 71 9.76 -0.77 5.38
N ASN A 72 11.05 -1.06 5.53
CA ASN A 72 11.91 -1.49 4.43
C ASN A 72 11.46 -2.85 3.86
N GLU A 73 11.11 -3.82 4.72
CA GLU A 73 10.56 -5.10 4.31
C GLU A 73 9.25 -4.89 3.52
N ALA A 74 8.34 -4.04 4.00
CA ALA A 74 7.08 -3.71 3.34
C ALA A 74 7.28 -2.96 2.02
N TYR A 75 8.28 -2.08 1.95
CA TYR A 75 8.67 -1.38 0.72
C TYR A 75 9.09 -2.36 -0.37
N THR A 76 10.02 -3.26 -0.05
CA THR A 76 10.48 -4.29 -0.99
C THR A 76 9.33 -5.18 -1.42
N PHE A 77 8.48 -5.61 -0.48
CA PHE A 77 7.32 -6.44 -0.76
C PHE A 77 6.31 -5.75 -1.70
N ALA A 78 6.03 -4.46 -1.47
CA ALA A 78 5.16 -3.67 -2.34
C ALA A 78 5.74 -3.52 -3.75
N ARG A 79 7.04 -3.22 -3.85
CA ARG A 79 7.75 -3.11 -5.12
C ARG A 79 7.69 -4.42 -5.92
N ASP A 80 7.96 -5.55 -5.28
CA ASP A 80 7.98 -6.85 -5.94
C ASP A 80 6.59 -7.27 -6.46
N ILE A 81 5.51 -6.92 -5.75
CA ILE A 81 4.13 -7.16 -6.22
C ILE A 81 3.84 -6.36 -7.48
N VAL A 82 4.24 -5.08 -7.50
CA VAL A 82 3.99 -4.21 -8.67
C VAL A 82 4.87 -4.63 -9.84
N ALA A 83 6.14 -4.96 -9.61
CA ALA A 83 7.05 -5.51 -10.64
C ALA A 83 6.56 -6.83 -11.26
N ASN A 84 5.66 -7.55 -10.59
CA ASN A 84 4.97 -8.71 -11.14
C ASN A 84 3.61 -8.35 -11.80
N GLY A 85 3.35 -7.07 -12.07
CA GLY A 85 2.11 -6.59 -12.72
C GLY A 85 0.88 -6.58 -11.81
N GLY A 86 1.07 -6.62 -10.48
CA GLY A 86 0.00 -6.51 -9.48
C GLY A 86 -0.31 -5.05 -9.14
N ASP A 87 -1.60 -4.72 -8.94
CA ASP A 87 -1.99 -3.42 -8.41
C ASP A 87 -2.07 -3.47 -6.88
N ILE A 88 -1.79 -2.36 -6.20
CA ILE A 88 -1.97 -2.22 -4.75
C ILE A 88 -3.19 -1.36 -4.48
N LEU A 89 -4.18 -1.91 -3.77
CA LEU A 89 -5.37 -1.17 -3.32
C LEU A 89 -5.08 -0.46 -2.00
N PHE A 90 -5.09 0.86 -2.01
CA PHE A 90 -4.90 1.69 -0.82
C PHE A 90 -6.22 1.86 -0.06
N VAL A 91 -6.25 1.48 1.23
CA VAL A 91 -7.45 1.51 2.07
C VAL A 91 -7.20 2.29 3.35
N GLY A 92 -7.99 3.33 3.57
CA GLY A 92 -7.92 4.13 4.79
C GLY A 92 -9.16 4.98 4.98
N THR A 93 -10.13 4.48 5.76
CA THR A 93 -11.40 5.21 6.02
C THR A 93 -11.35 6.06 7.29
N LYS A 94 -10.24 6.05 8.03
CA LYS A 94 -10.01 6.89 9.20
C LYS A 94 -9.89 8.35 8.77
N LYS A 95 -10.51 9.30 9.46
CA LYS A 95 -10.48 10.72 9.08
C LYS A 95 -9.06 11.25 8.87
N GLN A 96 -8.12 10.78 9.68
CA GLN A 96 -6.71 11.16 9.61
C GLN A 96 -5.97 10.55 8.40
N ALA A 97 -6.51 9.48 7.81
CA ALA A 97 -5.91 8.75 6.70
C ALA A 97 -6.53 9.10 5.33
N GLN A 98 -7.79 9.55 5.31
CA GLN A 98 -8.57 9.70 4.08
C GLN A 98 -7.89 10.50 2.98
N ASP A 99 -7.36 11.66 3.33
CA ASP A 99 -6.74 12.59 2.36
C ASP A 99 -5.36 12.07 1.95
N SER A 100 -4.55 11.64 2.91
CA SER A 100 -3.21 11.11 2.64
C SER A 100 -3.25 9.85 1.75
N VAL A 101 -4.16 8.93 2.03
CA VAL A 101 -4.36 7.71 1.22
C VAL A 101 -4.80 8.06 -0.20
N LYS A 102 -5.72 9.02 -0.36
CA LYS A 102 -6.18 9.47 -1.67
C LYS A 102 -5.06 10.15 -2.46
N GLU A 103 -4.33 11.11 -1.86
CA GLU A 103 -3.23 11.83 -2.50
C GLU A 103 -2.16 10.89 -3.00
N GLU A 104 -1.70 9.97 -2.15
CA GLU A 104 -0.61 9.06 -2.47
C GLU A 104 -1.02 7.97 -3.48
N ALA A 105 -2.25 7.47 -3.39
CA ALA A 105 -2.76 6.53 -4.37
C ALA A 105 -2.89 7.17 -5.77
N ILE A 106 -3.38 8.41 -5.85
CA ILE A 106 -3.42 9.15 -7.11
C ILE A 106 -2.01 9.39 -7.65
N ARG A 107 -1.03 9.75 -6.79
CA ARG A 107 0.36 9.98 -7.18
C ARG A 107 1.01 8.76 -7.85
N CYS A 108 0.70 7.57 -7.37
CA CYS A 108 1.23 6.32 -7.94
C CYS A 108 0.26 5.61 -8.90
N GLU A 109 -0.88 6.25 -9.24
CA GLU A 109 -1.92 5.71 -10.13
C GLU A 109 -2.48 4.35 -9.68
N MET A 110 -2.67 4.19 -8.38
CA MET A 110 -3.24 2.98 -7.79
C MET A 110 -4.67 3.22 -7.31
N PRO A 111 -5.50 2.17 -7.27
CA PRO A 111 -6.86 2.26 -6.75
C PRO A 111 -6.86 2.54 -5.25
N TYR A 112 -7.90 3.25 -4.76
CA TYR A 112 -8.05 3.56 -3.34
C TYR A 112 -9.49 3.53 -2.84
N VAL A 113 -9.64 3.30 -1.53
CA VAL A 113 -10.89 3.43 -0.79
C VAL A 113 -10.64 4.26 0.46
N ASN A 114 -11.13 5.51 0.46
CA ASN A 114 -10.90 6.46 1.55
C ASN A 114 -12.15 6.85 2.32
N ALA A 115 -13.35 6.59 1.83
CA ALA A 115 -14.58 7.01 2.50
C ALA A 115 -15.16 5.92 3.44
N ARG A 116 -15.59 4.81 2.87
CA ARG A 116 -16.12 3.66 3.60
C ARG A 116 -15.95 2.39 2.78
N TRP A 117 -15.46 1.33 3.42
CA TRP A 117 -15.47 0.01 2.81
C TRP A 117 -16.90 -0.53 2.70
N LEU A 118 -17.32 -0.90 1.51
CA LEU A 118 -18.61 -1.55 1.28
C LEU A 118 -18.40 -3.07 1.34
N GLY A 119 -19.20 -3.75 2.17
CA GLY A 119 -19.10 -5.21 2.25
C GLY A 119 -19.31 -5.86 0.88
N GLY A 120 -18.45 -6.81 0.52
CA GLY A 120 -18.46 -7.45 -0.78
C GLY A 120 -17.68 -6.69 -1.87
N MET A 121 -16.88 -5.69 -1.51
CA MET A 121 -16.15 -4.86 -2.49
C MET A 121 -15.17 -5.70 -3.34
N LEU A 122 -14.55 -6.71 -2.76
CA LEU A 122 -13.70 -7.67 -3.47
C LEU A 122 -14.39 -9.02 -3.65
N THR A 123 -15.03 -9.55 -2.64
CA THR A 123 -15.69 -10.87 -2.70
C THR A 123 -16.93 -10.90 -3.62
N ASN A 124 -17.55 -9.76 -3.89
CA ASN A 124 -18.63 -9.60 -4.85
C ASN A 124 -18.30 -8.54 -5.91
N PHE A 125 -17.10 -8.63 -6.46
CA PHE A 125 -16.53 -7.64 -7.37
C PHE A 125 -17.37 -7.44 -8.65
N THR A 126 -18.02 -8.48 -9.15
CA THR A 126 -18.92 -8.38 -10.33
C THR A 126 -20.07 -7.40 -10.09
N THR A 127 -20.69 -7.42 -8.92
CA THR A 127 -21.74 -6.47 -8.55
C THR A 127 -21.18 -5.05 -8.39
N ILE A 128 -20.02 -4.89 -7.80
CA ILE A 128 -19.33 -3.60 -7.66
C ILE A 128 -19.01 -3.01 -9.05
N ARG A 129 -18.47 -3.81 -9.98
CA ARG A 129 -18.27 -3.39 -11.37
C ARG A 129 -19.57 -2.95 -12.06
N GLY A 130 -20.69 -3.59 -11.75
CA GLY A 130 -22.02 -3.16 -12.21
C GLY A 130 -22.37 -1.74 -11.71
N ARG A 131 -22.05 -1.43 -10.45
CA ARG A 131 -22.25 -0.08 -9.89
C ARG A 131 -21.29 0.96 -10.46
N ILE A 132 -20.05 0.59 -10.73
CA ILE A 132 -19.08 1.45 -11.40
C ILE A 132 -19.55 1.77 -12.83
N ARG A 133 -20.05 0.78 -13.58
CA ARG A 133 -20.64 1.01 -14.91
C ARG A 133 -21.84 1.97 -14.83
N ARG A 134 -22.67 1.83 -13.81
CA ARG A 134 -23.79 2.76 -13.57
C ARG A 134 -23.31 4.19 -13.33
N LEU A 135 -22.24 4.38 -12.57
CA LEU A 135 -21.63 5.70 -12.36
C LEU A 135 -21.16 6.31 -13.69
N LYS A 136 -20.46 5.54 -14.53
CA LYS A 136 -19.99 5.98 -15.85
C LYS A 136 -21.16 6.37 -16.76
N GLN A 137 -22.21 5.55 -16.79
CA GLN A 137 -23.42 5.86 -17.55
C GLN A 137 -24.11 7.16 -17.11
N LEU A 138 -24.21 7.38 -15.80
CA LEU A 138 -24.83 8.60 -15.26
C LEU A 138 -24.02 9.86 -15.61
N ARG A 139 -22.69 9.79 -15.56
CA ARG A 139 -21.82 10.90 -16.00
C ARG A 139 -21.97 11.17 -17.50
N GLU A 140 -21.99 10.13 -18.31
CA GLU A 140 -22.21 10.25 -19.75
C GLU A 140 -23.58 10.87 -20.06
N MET A 141 -24.64 10.50 -19.33
CA MET A 141 -25.96 11.12 -19.45
C MET A 141 -25.96 12.61 -19.08
N GLU A 142 -25.17 13.01 -18.07
CA GLU A 142 -25.00 14.41 -17.67
C GLU A 142 -24.25 15.20 -18.74
N GLU A 143 -23.14 14.67 -19.27
CA GLU A 143 -22.32 15.28 -20.32
C GLU A 143 -23.06 15.42 -21.65
N ASN A 144 -23.87 14.42 -22.02
CA ASN A 144 -24.67 14.41 -23.25
C ASN A 144 -25.95 15.27 -23.17
N GLY A 145 -26.17 15.99 -22.07
CA GLY A 145 -27.34 16.85 -21.88
C GLY A 145 -28.68 16.08 -21.72
N THR A 146 -28.63 14.75 -21.50
CA THR A 146 -29.84 13.95 -21.28
C THR A 146 -30.63 14.41 -20.06
N PHE A 147 -29.94 14.98 -19.05
CA PHE A 147 -30.59 15.50 -17.85
C PHE A 147 -31.50 16.71 -18.12
N ASP A 148 -31.29 17.46 -19.21
CA ASP A 148 -32.12 18.60 -19.57
C ASP A 148 -33.50 18.17 -20.11
N LEU A 149 -33.63 16.92 -20.55
CA LEU A 149 -34.87 16.32 -21.03
C LEU A 149 -35.71 15.70 -19.92
N LEU A 150 -35.17 15.57 -18.70
CA LEU A 150 -35.81 14.89 -17.58
C LEU A 150 -36.52 15.90 -16.64
N PRO A 151 -37.55 15.47 -15.91
CA PRO A 151 -38.15 16.28 -14.85
C PRO A 151 -37.12 16.66 -13.78
N LYS A 152 -37.14 17.91 -13.29
CA LYS A 152 -36.21 18.45 -12.29
C LYS A 152 -36.05 17.55 -11.07
N LYS A 153 -37.13 16.89 -10.63
CA LYS A 153 -37.10 15.99 -9.46
C LYS A 153 -36.22 14.75 -9.70
N GLU A 154 -36.27 14.19 -10.89
CA GLU A 154 -35.48 13.03 -11.30
C GLU A 154 -34.01 13.41 -11.45
N VAL A 155 -33.72 14.55 -12.05
CA VAL A 155 -32.33 15.05 -12.17
C VAL A 155 -31.66 15.19 -10.82
N VAL A 156 -32.38 15.75 -9.83
CA VAL A 156 -31.84 15.86 -8.46
C VAL A 156 -31.52 14.49 -7.86
N GLN A 157 -32.39 13.49 -8.08
CA GLN A 157 -32.12 12.13 -7.57
C GLN A 157 -30.92 11.48 -8.27
N LEU A 158 -30.79 11.65 -9.58
CA LEU A 158 -29.65 11.12 -10.34
C LEU A 158 -28.33 11.80 -9.91
N LYS A 159 -28.33 13.10 -9.69
CA LYS A 159 -27.15 13.82 -9.18
C LYS A 159 -26.74 13.35 -7.77
N LEU A 160 -27.69 13.10 -6.89
CA LEU A 160 -27.42 12.52 -5.57
C LEU A 160 -26.91 11.08 -5.67
N GLU A 161 -27.37 10.30 -6.67
CA GLU A 161 -26.85 8.96 -6.96
C GLU A 161 -25.39 9.04 -7.43
N ILE A 162 -25.05 9.94 -8.36
CA ILE A 162 -23.69 10.20 -8.84
C ILE A 162 -22.78 10.52 -7.66
N GLU A 163 -23.13 11.55 -6.87
CA GLU A 163 -22.32 11.99 -5.71
C GLU A 163 -22.05 10.83 -4.75
N LYS A 164 -23.08 10.03 -4.45
CA LYS A 164 -22.96 8.87 -3.58
C LYS A 164 -22.06 7.78 -4.15
N LEU A 165 -22.20 7.44 -5.43
CA LEU A 165 -21.38 6.43 -6.09
C LEU A 165 -19.92 6.90 -6.21
N GLU A 166 -19.69 8.15 -6.58
CA GLU A 166 -18.38 8.76 -6.69
C GLU A 166 -17.63 8.77 -5.34
N LYS A 167 -18.33 9.15 -4.29
CA LYS A 167 -17.77 9.15 -2.92
C LYS A 167 -17.26 7.78 -2.48
N PHE A 168 -17.95 6.70 -2.83
CA PHE A 168 -17.60 5.35 -2.35
C PHE A 168 -16.83 4.51 -3.34
N LEU A 169 -17.01 4.72 -4.63
CA LEU A 169 -16.45 3.88 -5.69
C LEU A 169 -15.51 4.63 -6.65
N GLY A 170 -15.44 5.97 -6.55
CA GLY A 170 -14.61 6.77 -7.45
C GLY A 170 -13.14 6.36 -7.45
N GLY A 171 -12.59 6.00 -6.29
CA GLY A 171 -11.19 5.58 -6.19
C GLY A 171 -10.88 4.20 -6.79
N ILE A 172 -11.89 3.39 -7.08
CA ILE A 172 -11.74 2.07 -7.71
C ILE A 172 -12.35 2.00 -9.12
N GLU A 173 -12.67 3.13 -9.71
CA GLU A 173 -13.34 3.22 -11.01
C GLU A 173 -12.56 2.53 -12.14
N ASN A 174 -11.23 2.63 -12.09
CA ASN A 174 -10.32 2.06 -13.08
C ASN A 174 -9.83 0.65 -12.73
N MET A 175 -10.25 0.10 -11.59
CA MET A 175 -9.86 -1.24 -11.16
C MET A 175 -10.61 -2.30 -11.97
N ASN A 176 -9.92 -2.95 -12.90
CA ASN A 176 -10.50 -3.97 -13.78
C ASN A 176 -10.33 -5.39 -13.27
N LYS A 177 -9.33 -5.63 -12.43
CA LYS A 177 -8.97 -6.93 -11.82
C LYS A 177 -8.89 -6.80 -10.29
N ILE A 178 -8.91 -7.92 -9.60
CA ILE A 178 -8.65 -8.00 -8.17
C ILE A 178 -7.21 -7.53 -7.92
N PRO A 179 -6.95 -6.70 -6.88
CA PRO A 179 -5.61 -6.19 -6.61
C PRO A 179 -4.66 -7.31 -6.19
N GLY A 180 -3.37 -7.15 -6.52
CA GLY A 180 -2.30 -8.06 -6.13
C GLY A 180 -1.95 -7.97 -4.64
N ALA A 181 -2.18 -6.81 -4.01
CA ALA A 181 -2.06 -6.59 -2.57
C ALA A 181 -2.97 -5.46 -2.09
N MET A 182 -3.12 -5.35 -0.78
CA MET A 182 -3.81 -4.24 -0.12
C MET A 182 -2.88 -3.52 0.85
N PHE A 183 -2.85 -2.19 0.78
CA PHE A 183 -2.24 -1.35 1.82
C PHE A 183 -3.34 -0.79 2.71
N ILE A 184 -3.33 -1.13 4.01
CA ILE A 184 -4.42 -0.81 4.94
C ILE A 184 -3.89 0.06 6.08
N VAL A 185 -4.61 1.16 6.38
CA VAL A 185 -4.40 1.97 7.58
C VAL A 185 -5.41 1.56 8.64
N ASP A 186 -4.93 1.08 9.79
CA ASP A 186 -5.74 0.56 10.90
C ASP A 186 -6.56 -0.70 10.52
N PRO A 187 -5.95 -1.90 10.47
CA PRO A 187 -6.64 -3.14 10.14
C PRO A 187 -7.78 -3.47 11.11
N ARG A 188 -7.73 -2.98 12.35
CA ARG A 188 -8.80 -3.17 13.33
C ARG A 188 -10.07 -2.44 12.92
N LYS A 189 -9.96 -1.26 12.33
CA LYS A 189 -11.12 -0.50 11.81
C LYS A 189 -11.61 -1.10 10.50
N GLU A 190 -10.71 -1.53 9.64
CA GLU A 190 -11.00 -2.07 8.31
C GLU A 190 -11.19 -3.60 8.32
N ARG A 191 -11.76 -4.16 9.41
CA ARG A 191 -11.94 -5.62 9.61
C ARG A 191 -12.64 -6.32 8.45
N ILE A 192 -13.58 -5.65 7.78
CA ILE A 192 -14.32 -6.24 6.65
C ILE A 192 -13.38 -6.37 5.46
N ALA A 193 -12.56 -5.34 5.18
CA ALA A 193 -11.57 -5.37 4.13
C ALA A 193 -10.52 -6.48 4.36
N VAL A 194 -10.00 -6.58 5.59
CA VAL A 194 -9.07 -7.64 6.00
C VAL A 194 -9.67 -9.03 5.82
N ALA A 195 -10.92 -9.24 6.25
CA ALA A 195 -11.61 -10.52 6.11
C ALA A 195 -11.83 -10.91 4.63
N GLU A 196 -12.16 -9.94 3.76
CA GLU A 196 -12.32 -10.18 2.33
C GLU A 196 -10.98 -10.49 1.66
N ALA A 197 -9.91 -9.76 2.00
CA ALA A 197 -8.56 -10.02 1.49
C ALA A 197 -8.09 -11.44 1.85
N LYS A 198 -8.19 -11.83 3.13
CA LYS A 198 -7.86 -13.17 3.59
C LYS A 198 -8.64 -14.27 2.86
N LYS A 199 -9.95 -14.03 2.64
CA LYS A 199 -10.79 -14.99 1.91
C LYS A 199 -10.35 -15.21 0.47
N LEU A 200 -9.79 -14.17 -0.16
CA LEU A 200 -9.32 -14.21 -1.54
C LEU A 200 -7.82 -14.51 -1.67
N GLY A 201 -7.11 -14.66 -0.54
CA GLY A 201 -5.66 -14.89 -0.54
C GLY A 201 -4.85 -13.66 -0.99
N ILE A 202 -5.40 -12.45 -0.82
CA ILE A 202 -4.72 -11.20 -1.18
C ILE A 202 -3.82 -10.78 -0.01
N PRO A 203 -2.51 -10.61 -0.22
CA PRO A 203 -1.60 -10.18 0.83
C PRO A 203 -1.89 -8.75 1.31
N ILE A 204 -1.69 -8.55 2.61
CA ILE A 204 -2.01 -7.30 3.30
C ILE A 204 -0.74 -6.66 3.86
N ILE A 205 -0.47 -5.44 3.45
CA ILE A 205 0.51 -4.52 4.06
C ILE A 205 -0.28 -3.57 4.95
N ALA A 206 0.04 -3.44 6.24
CA ALA A 206 -0.75 -2.55 7.08
C ALA A 206 0.05 -1.75 8.09
N ILE A 207 -0.40 -0.51 8.34
CA ILE A 207 0.01 0.28 9.49
C ILE A 207 -0.72 -0.28 10.71
N CYS A 208 0.05 -0.86 11.63
CA CYS A 208 -0.46 -1.47 12.86
C CYS A 208 -0.02 -0.65 14.08
N ASP A 209 -0.99 -0.04 14.75
CA ASP A 209 -0.77 0.57 16.05
C ASP A 209 -0.83 -0.50 17.16
N THR A 210 -0.55 -0.14 18.38
CA THR A 210 -0.48 -1.02 19.56
C THR A 210 -1.78 -1.74 19.90
N ASN A 211 -2.92 -1.37 19.32
CA ASN A 211 -4.24 -1.97 19.49
C ASN A 211 -4.62 -3.00 18.41
N CYS A 212 -3.77 -3.21 17.40
CA CYS A 212 -4.01 -4.11 16.27
C CYS A 212 -3.51 -5.53 16.54
N ASP A 213 -3.98 -6.51 15.75
CA ASP A 213 -3.44 -7.86 15.73
C ASP A 213 -2.45 -7.99 14.55
N PRO A 214 -1.14 -8.14 14.81
CA PRO A 214 -0.15 -8.26 13.74
C PRO A 214 -0.27 -9.57 12.93
N ASP A 215 -0.89 -10.62 13.48
CA ASP A 215 -1.09 -11.90 12.78
C ASP A 215 -2.20 -11.81 11.72
N GLU A 216 -2.92 -10.71 11.67
CA GLU A 216 -3.96 -10.49 10.65
C GLU A 216 -3.40 -9.98 9.32
N VAL A 217 -2.13 -9.61 9.26
CA VAL A 217 -1.50 -8.97 8.09
C VAL A 217 -0.19 -9.65 7.74
N ASP A 218 0.19 -9.61 6.47
CA ASP A 218 1.40 -10.27 5.96
C ASP A 218 2.65 -9.39 6.14
N ALA A 219 2.52 -8.09 5.93
CA ALA A 219 3.59 -7.11 6.15
C ALA A 219 3.14 -6.06 7.17
N VAL A 220 3.60 -6.23 8.41
CA VAL A 220 3.30 -5.33 9.54
C VAL A 220 4.21 -4.11 9.49
N ILE A 221 3.66 -2.92 9.51
CA ILE A 221 4.38 -1.66 9.72
C ILE A 221 3.95 -1.10 11.08
N PRO A 222 4.75 -1.30 12.15
CA PRO A 222 4.40 -0.77 13.46
C PRO A 222 4.45 0.77 13.44
N GLY A 223 3.34 1.42 13.76
CA GLY A 223 3.29 2.87 13.70
C GLY A 223 1.94 3.45 14.11
N ASN A 224 1.95 4.76 14.34
CA ASN A 224 0.78 5.53 14.71
C ASN A 224 -0.18 5.68 13.52
N ASP A 225 -1.40 5.24 13.68
CA ASP A 225 -2.46 5.35 12.67
C ASP A 225 -3.42 6.53 12.89
N ASP A 226 -3.23 7.30 13.98
CA ASP A 226 -4.02 8.49 14.34
C ASP A 226 -3.36 9.81 13.92
N ALA A 227 -2.05 9.83 13.71
CA ALA A 227 -1.32 11.03 13.32
C ALA A 227 -1.30 11.18 11.79
N ILE A 228 -1.89 12.25 11.26
CA ILE A 228 -1.94 12.53 9.81
C ILE A 228 -0.54 12.49 9.18
N ARG A 229 0.47 13.08 9.84
CA ARG A 229 1.85 13.12 9.35
C ARG A 229 2.49 11.72 9.31
N ALA A 230 2.19 10.86 10.28
CA ALA A 230 2.69 9.49 10.33
C ALA A 230 2.09 8.64 9.21
N VAL A 231 0.78 8.70 9.03
CA VAL A 231 0.08 8.00 7.95
C VAL A 231 0.57 8.49 6.59
N LYS A 232 0.72 9.82 6.40
CA LYS A 232 1.20 10.40 5.13
C LYS A 232 2.60 9.91 4.80
N LEU A 233 3.55 9.96 5.74
CA LEU A 233 4.93 9.52 5.54
C LEU A 233 5.01 8.03 5.13
N ILE A 234 4.25 7.16 5.79
CA ILE A 234 4.24 5.73 5.47
C ILE A 234 3.55 5.48 4.13
N ALA A 235 2.40 6.11 3.86
CA ALA A 235 1.71 5.98 2.59
C ALA A 235 2.56 6.49 1.42
N GLU A 236 3.26 7.62 1.59
CA GLU A 236 4.22 8.18 0.64
C GLU A 236 5.36 7.20 0.34
N THR A 237 5.86 6.51 1.37
CA THR A 237 6.92 5.50 1.22
C THR A 237 6.43 4.32 0.38
N ILE A 238 5.26 3.78 0.66
CA ILE A 238 4.69 2.67 -0.13
C ILE A 238 4.36 3.11 -1.55
N ALA A 239 3.81 4.31 -1.75
CA ALA A 239 3.55 4.85 -3.09
C ALA A 239 4.86 5.06 -3.89
N SER A 240 5.96 5.41 -3.22
CA SER A 240 7.27 5.52 -3.86
C SER A 240 7.83 4.17 -4.32
N ALA A 241 7.58 3.09 -3.55
CA ALA A 241 7.91 1.73 -3.99
C ALA A 241 7.16 1.33 -5.27
N VAL A 242 5.88 1.72 -5.36
CA VAL A 242 5.05 1.48 -6.56
C VAL A 242 5.60 2.24 -7.77
N ILE A 243 5.97 3.51 -7.60
CA ILE A 243 6.52 4.35 -8.67
C ILE A 243 7.85 3.79 -9.16
N GLU A 244 8.74 3.40 -8.23
CA GLU A 244 10.03 2.78 -8.57
C GLU A 244 9.86 1.51 -9.41
N ALA A 245 8.93 0.63 -9.02
CA ALA A 245 8.63 -0.59 -9.76
C ALA A 245 8.12 -0.30 -11.18
N LYS A 246 7.18 0.65 -11.33
CA LYS A 246 6.65 1.05 -12.64
C LYS A 246 7.73 1.67 -13.55
N GLN A 247 8.65 2.45 -12.98
CA GLN A 247 9.76 3.03 -13.75
C GLN A 247 10.75 1.96 -14.22
N GLY A 248 11.02 0.95 -13.38
CA GLY A 248 11.84 -0.20 -13.75
C GLY A 248 11.25 -1.00 -14.91
N GLU A 249 9.93 -1.25 -14.90
CA GLU A 249 9.23 -1.90 -16.02
C GLU A 249 9.31 -1.09 -17.33
N GLN A 250 9.15 0.23 -17.25
CA GLN A 250 9.24 1.10 -18.43
C GLN A 250 10.65 1.12 -19.02
N GLY A 251 11.68 1.08 -18.17
CA GLY A 251 13.09 0.98 -18.61
C GLY A 251 13.34 -0.32 -19.37
N VAL A 252 12.95 -1.45 -18.82
CA VAL A 252 13.11 -2.78 -19.44
C VAL A 252 12.33 -2.88 -20.75
N ASN A 253 11.08 -2.42 -20.79
CA ASN A 253 10.27 -2.44 -22.00
C ASN A 253 10.81 -1.53 -23.10
N SER A 254 11.47 -0.40 -22.76
CA SER A 254 12.10 0.46 -23.73
C SER A 254 13.39 -0.12 -24.30
N GLU A 255 14.15 -0.86 -23.50
CA GLU A 255 15.35 -1.56 -23.97
C GLU A 255 15.00 -2.73 -24.89
N VAL A 256 13.99 -3.54 -24.52
CA VAL A 256 13.52 -4.67 -25.38
C VAL A 256 12.94 -4.15 -26.70
N ALA A 257 12.18 -3.05 -26.68
CA ALA A 257 11.64 -2.45 -27.90
C ALA A 257 12.75 -1.84 -28.78
N ALA A 258 13.84 -1.37 -28.20
CA ALA A 258 14.99 -0.87 -28.94
C ALA A 258 15.79 -2.01 -29.60
N GLU A 259 15.97 -3.13 -28.87
CA GLU A 259 16.64 -4.33 -29.41
C GLU A 259 15.83 -4.96 -30.57
N GLU A 260 14.49 -5.10 -30.42
CA GLU A 260 13.63 -5.62 -31.50
C GLU A 260 13.65 -4.71 -32.76
N THR A 261 13.74 -3.39 -32.58
CA THR A 261 13.84 -2.47 -33.73
C THR A 261 15.22 -2.53 -34.40
N GLU A 262 16.31 -2.75 -33.66
CA GLU A 262 17.64 -2.94 -34.24
C GLU A 262 17.77 -4.27 -34.99
N GLU A 263 17.17 -5.37 -34.51
CA GLU A 263 17.15 -6.65 -35.22
C GLU A 263 16.38 -6.56 -36.56
N VAL A 264 15.20 -5.90 -36.56
CA VAL A 264 14.41 -5.74 -37.78
C VAL A 264 15.14 -4.89 -38.84
N VAL A 265 15.84 -3.83 -38.42
CA VAL A 265 16.62 -2.99 -39.33
C VAL A 265 17.87 -3.73 -39.85
N ALA A 266 18.46 -4.63 -39.04
CA ALA A 266 19.63 -5.43 -39.47
C ALA A 266 19.21 -6.51 -40.48
N GLU A 267 18.03 -7.10 -40.40
CA GLU A 267 17.49 -8.05 -41.39
C GLU A 267 17.13 -7.37 -42.73
N GLU A 268 16.50 -6.16 -42.69
CA GLU A 268 16.19 -5.42 -43.94
C GLU A 268 17.39 -4.89 -44.68
N THR A 269 18.56 -4.74 -44.03
CA THR A 269 19.80 -4.30 -44.70
C THR A 269 20.66 -5.45 -45.21
N ALA A 270 20.28 -6.71 -44.97
CA ALA A 270 21.00 -7.92 -45.37
C ALA A 270 20.42 -8.61 -46.62
N GLU A 271 19.30 -8.13 -47.18
CA GLU A 271 18.76 -8.51 -48.48
C GLU A 271 19.21 -7.51 -49.57
#